data_6b8900dd2685874e79afc3eba8dd522d
#
_entry.id   6b8900dd2685874e79afc3eba8dd522d
#
_cell.length_a   1.000
_cell.length_b   1.000
_cell.length_c   1.000
_cell.angle_alpha   90.00
_cell.angle_beta   90.00
_cell.angle_gamma   90.00
#
_symmetry.space_group_name_H-M   'P 1'
#
loop_
_entity.id
_entity.type
_entity.pdbx_description
1 polymer ?
#
loop_
_entity_poly.entity_id
_entity_poly.type
_entity_poly.pdbx_seq_one_letter_code
_entity_poly.pdbx_strand_id
1 'polypeptide(L)'
;MYKYSFTNEDTEKITEKTKNYSDLLQNFKDIDEKYNFTPNDLTLERKTFEGKTDDEIKDEAQRSLKEYKDTGIADIEKSYSDKKTALDENIHDTKTQGESKKQETVDLYSSLKDDAKQDAVKRGLARSSIVINVLDAFNQNMIDEYNKINEEISSKIQNLTTQKTLLDEQKQNALNSFDISYALKLSNKIDEINEKLSEQQQKVIEYNNQIAEKEAEYKSKQTDKALTYAKYIQSYGKDGINVLKQDEKFTLAKNYLDGLTKEEALSELENNKVFASELGPSNYTKLKVFIEGK
;
A
#
# COMPACT_ATOMS: atom_id res chain seq x y z
N MET A 1 1.91 -15.10 -3.03
CA MET A 1 2.92 -15.28 -4.11
C MET A 1 2.20 -15.53 -5.42
N TYR A 2 1.86 -14.47 -6.15
CA TYR A 2 1.23 -14.60 -7.46
C TYR A 2 2.28 -15.13 -8.44
N LYS A 3 2.20 -16.42 -8.77
CA LYS A 3 2.92 -16.98 -9.91
C LYS A 3 2.18 -16.57 -11.18
N TYR A 4 2.63 -15.53 -11.82
CA TYR A 4 2.22 -15.28 -13.20
C TYR A 4 2.84 -16.40 -14.05
N SER A 5 2.02 -17.22 -14.65
CA SER A 5 2.44 -18.11 -15.72
C SER A 5 2.26 -17.35 -17.03
N PHE A 6 3.24 -17.38 -17.91
CA PHE A 6 3.06 -16.98 -19.31
C PHE A 6 1.75 -17.59 -19.82
N THR A 7 1.02 -16.84 -20.64
CA THR A 7 -0.13 -17.43 -21.32
C THR A 7 0.38 -18.60 -22.17
N ASN A 8 -0.40 -19.64 -22.35
CA ASN A 8 -0.01 -20.78 -23.21
C ASN A 8 0.40 -20.29 -24.61
N GLU A 9 -0.24 -19.23 -25.11
CA GLU A 9 0.02 -18.63 -26.40
C GLU A 9 1.42 -17.94 -26.48
N ASP A 10 1.85 -17.25 -25.42
CA ASP A 10 3.18 -16.65 -25.35
C ASP A 10 4.27 -17.72 -25.25
N THR A 11 3.99 -18.79 -24.46
CA THR A 11 4.89 -19.93 -24.34
C THR A 11 5.01 -20.70 -25.64
N GLU A 12 3.91 -20.90 -26.37
CA GLU A 12 3.92 -21.58 -27.67
C GLU A 12 4.69 -20.76 -28.73
N LYS A 13 4.46 -19.44 -28.83
CA LYS A 13 5.20 -18.58 -29.77
C LYS A 13 6.69 -18.56 -29.49
N ILE A 14 7.11 -18.47 -28.22
CA ILE A 14 8.53 -18.51 -27.84
C ILE A 14 9.12 -19.90 -28.11
N THR A 15 8.38 -20.96 -27.81
CA THR A 15 8.82 -22.34 -28.04
C THR A 15 8.96 -22.62 -29.52
N GLU A 16 8.03 -22.19 -30.36
CA GLU A 16 8.08 -22.37 -31.81
C GLU A 16 9.23 -21.59 -32.42
N LYS A 17 9.42 -20.32 -32.05
CA LYS A 17 10.59 -19.50 -32.48
C LYS A 17 11.90 -20.13 -32.02
N THR A 18 11.96 -20.65 -30.78
CA THR A 18 13.16 -21.32 -30.23
C THR A 18 13.45 -22.66 -30.92
N LYS A 19 12.39 -23.42 -31.24
CA LYS A 19 12.52 -24.69 -31.99
C LYS A 19 13.02 -24.46 -33.40
N ASN A 20 12.39 -23.55 -34.13
CA ASN A 20 12.84 -23.16 -35.47
C ASN A 20 14.30 -22.71 -35.46
N TYR A 21 14.70 -21.95 -34.43
CA TYR A 21 16.11 -21.57 -34.28
C TYR A 21 17.00 -22.77 -33.95
N SER A 22 16.59 -23.69 -33.09
CA SER A 22 17.38 -24.87 -32.77
C SER A 22 17.60 -25.76 -34.00
N ASP A 23 16.56 -25.96 -34.81
CA ASP A 23 16.66 -26.68 -36.08
C ASP A 23 17.57 -25.99 -37.08
N LEU A 24 17.53 -24.67 -37.08
CA LEU A 24 18.37 -23.83 -37.91
C LEU A 24 19.82 -23.79 -37.41
N LEU A 25 20.06 -23.79 -36.08
CA LEU A 25 21.41 -23.93 -35.50
C LEU A 25 22.01 -25.29 -35.85
N GLN A 26 21.22 -26.37 -35.87
CA GLN A 26 21.72 -27.67 -36.31
C GLN A 26 22.13 -27.64 -37.78
N ASN A 27 21.29 -27.09 -38.63
CA ASN A 27 21.64 -26.90 -40.02
C ASN A 27 22.86 -26.00 -40.21
N PHE A 28 23.01 -25.00 -39.32
CA PHE A 28 24.23 -24.14 -39.30
C PHE A 28 25.47 -24.89 -38.86
N LYS A 29 25.39 -25.73 -37.82
CA LYS A 29 26.48 -26.58 -37.39
C LYS A 29 26.92 -27.49 -38.51
N ASP A 30 25.96 -28.09 -39.21
CA ASP A 30 26.24 -28.94 -40.37
C ASP A 30 26.90 -28.17 -41.52
N ILE A 31 26.53 -26.91 -41.74
CA ILE A 31 27.14 -26.00 -42.72
C ILE A 31 28.50 -25.50 -42.21
N ASP A 32 28.62 -25.16 -40.90
CA ASP A 32 29.87 -24.70 -40.30
C ASP A 32 30.92 -25.82 -40.23
N GLU A 33 30.54 -27.02 -39.83
CA GLU A 33 31.40 -28.22 -39.90
C GLU A 33 31.90 -28.45 -41.34
N LYS A 34 31.05 -28.13 -42.31
CA LYS A 34 31.39 -28.26 -43.73
C LYS A 34 32.17 -27.08 -44.28
N TYR A 35 31.93 -25.85 -43.75
CA TYR A 35 32.45 -24.61 -44.32
C TYR A 35 33.10 -23.65 -43.32
N ASN A 36 33.27 -24.06 -42.02
CA ASN A 36 33.83 -23.27 -40.92
C ASN A 36 33.10 -21.95 -40.64
N PHE A 37 31.74 -21.97 -40.62
CA PHE A 37 30.92 -20.83 -40.30
C PHE A 37 30.30 -21.00 -38.91
N THR A 38 30.59 -20.10 -37.98
CA THR A 38 30.08 -20.15 -36.57
C THR A 38 29.09 -19.00 -36.35
N PRO A 39 27.79 -19.28 -36.13
CA PRO A 39 26.86 -18.24 -35.80
C PRO A 39 27.06 -17.76 -34.34
N ASN A 40 26.90 -16.47 -34.12
CA ASN A 40 26.93 -15.90 -32.77
C ASN A 40 25.56 -15.91 -32.11
N ASP A 41 25.54 -16.19 -30.84
CA ASP A 41 24.35 -16.04 -30.01
C ASP A 41 24.29 -14.64 -29.39
N LEU A 42 23.15 -13.98 -29.56
CA LEU A 42 22.83 -12.76 -28.83
C LEU A 42 22.08 -13.14 -27.55
N THR A 43 22.67 -12.83 -26.41
CA THR A 43 22.02 -12.99 -25.10
C THR A 43 21.87 -11.61 -24.48
N LEU A 44 20.63 -11.18 -24.27
CA LEU A 44 20.30 -9.89 -23.67
C LEU A 44 19.92 -10.07 -22.20
N GLU A 45 20.20 -9.04 -21.41
CA GLU A 45 19.92 -9.06 -19.98
C GLU A 45 18.41 -9.01 -19.73
N ARG A 46 17.91 -9.90 -18.88
CA ARG A 46 16.51 -10.00 -18.49
C ARG A 46 16.31 -9.38 -17.12
N LYS A 47 15.13 -8.79 -16.91
CA LYS A 47 14.72 -8.28 -15.60
C LYS A 47 14.08 -9.38 -14.78
N THR A 48 14.32 -9.33 -13.48
CA THR A 48 13.62 -10.15 -12.49
C THR A 48 12.60 -9.30 -11.74
N PHE A 49 11.48 -9.89 -11.40
CA PHE A 49 10.49 -9.27 -10.53
C PHE A 49 10.58 -9.91 -9.15
N GLU A 50 10.85 -9.10 -8.13
CA GLU A 50 10.78 -9.51 -6.73
C GLU A 50 9.43 -9.07 -6.18
N GLY A 51 8.53 -10.03 -5.99
CA GLY A 51 7.23 -9.81 -5.36
C GLY A 51 7.35 -9.64 -3.86
N LYS A 52 6.32 -9.05 -3.25
CA LYS A 52 6.17 -9.00 -1.79
C LYS A 52 5.32 -10.17 -1.31
N THR A 53 5.58 -10.63 -0.11
CA THR A 53 4.74 -11.61 0.58
C THR A 53 3.45 -10.94 1.08
N ASP A 54 2.41 -11.72 1.37
CA ASP A 54 1.14 -11.21 1.90
C ASP A 54 1.35 -10.48 3.24
N ASP A 55 2.30 -10.93 4.07
CA ASP A 55 2.65 -10.27 5.33
C ASP A 55 3.33 -8.92 5.09
N GLU A 56 4.25 -8.81 4.14
CA GLU A 56 4.91 -7.53 3.79
C GLU A 56 3.91 -6.52 3.23
N ILE A 57 2.96 -6.98 2.40
CA ILE A 57 1.89 -6.14 1.84
C ILE A 57 0.99 -5.63 2.96
N LYS A 58 0.59 -6.51 3.88
CA LYS A 58 -0.23 -6.15 5.04
C LYS A 58 0.47 -5.17 5.96
N ASP A 59 1.75 -5.39 6.25
CA ASP A 59 2.56 -4.50 7.07
C ASP A 59 2.73 -3.12 6.43
N GLU A 60 2.91 -3.05 5.11
CA GLU A 60 2.98 -1.78 4.38
C GLU A 60 1.65 -1.04 4.43
N ALA A 61 0.54 -1.74 4.20
CA ALA A 61 -0.80 -1.17 4.29
C ALA A 61 -1.09 -0.65 5.71
N GLN A 62 -0.76 -1.41 6.75
CA GLN A 62 -0.92 -0.99 8.14
C GLN A 62 -0.07 0.24 8.48
N ARG A 63 1.19 0.27 8.05
CA ARG A 63 2.07 1.43 8.24
C ARG A 63 1.53 2.69 7.56
N SER A 64 0.99 2.55 6.35
CA SER A 64 0.40 3.68 5.62
C SER A 64 -0.87 4.23 6.27
N LEU A 65 -1.60 3.42 7.04
CA LEU A 65 -2.83 3.79 7.73
C LEU A 65 -2.64 4.02 9.23
N LYS A 66 -1.41 3.96 9.75
CA LYS A 66 -1.12 4.09 11.17
C LYS A 66 -1.61 5.41 11.76
N GLU A 67 -1.29 6.52 11.11
CA GLU A 67 -1.71 7.85 11.55
C GLU A 67 -3.24 7.98 11.56
N TYR A 68 -3.92 7.49 10.52
CA TYR A 68 -5.37 7.47 10.48
C TYR A 68 -5.96 6.68 11.65
N LYS A 69 -5.39 5.51 11.96
CA LYS A 69 -5.84 4.68 13.08
C LYS A 69 -5.63 5.36 14.42
N ASP A 70 -4.40 5.83 14.66
CA ASP A 70 -4.02 6.41 15.94
C ASP A 70 -4.80 7.70 16.23
N THR A 71 -4.95 8.58 15.22
CA THR A 71 -5.72 9.82 15.33
C THR A 71 -7.22 9.53 15.53
N GLY A 72 -7.78 8.62 14.75
CA GLY A 72 -9.21 8.29 14.85
C GLY A 72 -9.60 7.72 16.23
N ILE A 73 -8.78 6.83 16.79
CA ILE A 73 -8.99 6.30 18.15
C ILE A 73 -8.84 7.42 19.18
N ALA A 74 -7.77 8.24 19.08
CA ALA A 74 -7.52 9.33 20.03
C ALA A 74 -8.65 10.37 20.03
N ASP A 75 -9.18 10.74 18.86
CA ASP A 75 -10.29 11.68 18.73
C ASP A 75 -11.58 11.15 19.38
N ILE A 76 -11.90 9.87 19.16
CA ILE A 76 -13.03 9.21 19.84
C ILE A 76 -12.80 9.23 21.34
N GLU A 77 -11.66 8.76 21.81
CA GLU A 77 -11.35 8.69 23.24
C GLU A 77 -11.42 10.06 23.91
N LYS A 78 -10.83 11.08 23.30
CA LYS A 78 -10.87 12.45 23.78
C LYS A 78 -12.27 13.00 23.86
N SER A 79 -13.06 12.86 22.79
CA SER A 79 -14.44 13.35 22.73
C SER A 79 -15.31 12.75 23.84
N TYR A 80 -15.17 11.46 24.11
CA TYR A 80 -15.95 10.80 25.18
C TYR A 80 -15.39 11.08 26.56
N SER A 81 -14.07 11.25 26.72
CA SER A 81 -13.46 11.69 27.97
C SER A 81 -13.94 13.08 28.38
N ASP A 82 -13.97 14.03 27.45
CA ASP A 82 -14.41 15.40 27.69
C ASP A 82 -15.88 15.43 28.15
N LYS A 83 -16.75 14.66 27.47
CA LYS A 83 -18.17 14.53 27.87
C LYS A 83 -18.33 13.89 29.24
N LYS A 84 -17.51 12.89 29.56
CA LYS A 84 -17.54 12.20 30.87
C LYS A 84 -17.12 13.14 31.98
N THR A 85 -16.08 13.93 31.76
CA THR A 85 -15.63 14.97 32.68
C THR A 85 -16.75 15.98 32.96
N ALA A 86 -17.41 16.48 31.90
CA ALA A 86 -18.53 17.42 32.05
C ALA A 86 -19.71 16.81 32.86
N LEU A 87 -20.00 15.51 32.70
CA LEU A 87 -21.01 14.83 33.52
C LEU A 87 -20.57 14.69 34.98
N ASP A 88 -19.28 14.42 35.27
CA ASP A 88 -18.74 14.35 36.62
C ASP A 88 -18.78 15.71 37.31
N GLU A 89 -18.46 16.79 36.61
CA GLU A 89 -18.61 18.16 37.07
C GLU A 89 -20.09 18.46 37.41
N ASN A 90 -21.03 18.13 36.52
CA ASN A 90 -22.45 18.31 36.76
C ASN A 90 -22.97 17.52 37.99
N ILE A 91 -22.46 16.31 38.22
CA ILE A 91 -22.76 15.52 39.42
C ILE A 91 -22.22 16.20 40.66
N HIS A 92 -20.99 16.67 40.62
CA HIS A 92 -20.36 17.41 41.70
C HIS A 92 -21.14 18.69 42.06
N ASP A 93 -21.48 19.49 41.06
CA ASP A 93 -22.23 20.74 41.24
C ASP A 93 -23.63 20.48 41.78
N THR A 94 -24.31 19.42 41.29
CA THR A 94 -25.61 19.01 41.80
C THR A 94 -25.55 18.65 43.29
N LYS A 95 -24.53 17.92 43.73
CA LYS A 95 -24.32 17.61 45.15
C LYS A 95 -24.05 18.88 45.96
N THR A 96 -23.16 19.73 45.51
CA THR A 96 -22.77 20.97 46.21
C THR A 96 -23.96 21.91 46.35
N GLN A 97 -24.72 22.15 45.27
CA GLN A 97 -25.93 22.96 45.30
C GLN A 97 -26.99 22.33 46.24
N GLY A 98 -27.06 21.00 46.24
CA GLY A 98 -27.97 20.30 47.10
C GLY A 98 -27.66 20.48 48.60
N GLU A 99 -26.40 20.35 48.96
CA GLU A 99 -25.98 20.59 50.35
C GLU A 99 -26.21 22.03 50.78
N SER A 100 -25.93 23.02 49.88
CA SER A 100 -26.23 24.42 50.13
C SER A 100 -27.71 24.64 50.41
N LYS A 101 -28.62 24.10 49.58
CA LYS A 101 -30.08 24.20 49.78
C LYS A 101 -30.54 23.57 51.07
N LYS A 102 -30.00 22.40 51.43
CA LYS A 102 -30.29 21.74 52.69
C LYS A 102 -29.90 22.61 53.89
N GLN A 103 -28.70 23.22 53.82
CA GLN A 103 -28.22 24.12 54.85
C GLN A 103 -29.10 25.37 54.97
N GLU A 104 -29.43 26.00 53.84
CA GLU A 104 -30.36 27.15 53.81
C GLU A 104 -31.71 26.82 54.41
N THR A 105 -32.24 25.61 54.15
CA THR A 105 -33.49 25.15 54.77
C THR A 105 -33.35 25.00 56.29
N VAL A 106 -32.26 24.41 56.76
CA VAL A 106 -32.01 24.26 58.21
C VAL A 106 -31.87 25.64 58.86
N ASP A 107 -31.14 26.57 58.24
CA ASP A 107 -30.95 27.92 58.77
C ASP A 107 -32.26 28.72 58.82
N LEU A 108 -33.10 28.60 57.78
CA LEU A 108 -34.38 29.25 57.70
C LEU A 108 -35.31 28.78 58.84
N TYR A 109 -35.46 27.44 58.99
CA TYR A 109 -36.34 26.91 60.07
C TYR A 109 -35.76 27.11 61.42
N SER A 110 -34.42 27.19 61.58
CA SER A 110 -33.79 27.55 62.85
C SER A 110 -34.19 28.99 63.25
N SER A 111 -34.06 29.95 62.28
CA SER A 111 -34.50 31.32 62.52
C SER A 111 -35.99 31.46 62.89
N LEU A 112 -36.87 30.76 62.14
CA LEU A 112 -38.30 30.77 62.39
C LEU A 112 -38.62 30.24 63.77
N LYS A 113 -37.93 29.18 64.24
CA LYS A 113 -38.10 28.62 65.62
C LYS A 113 -37.63 29.60 66.70
N ASP A 114 -36.51 30.29 66.43
CA ASP A 114 -35.97 31.25 67.40
C ASP A 114 -36.88 32.50 67.50
N ASP A 115 -37.40 32.98 66.37
CA ASP A 115 -38.39 34.07 66.33
C ASP A 115 -39.68 33.68 67.07
N ALA A 116 -40.20 32.46 66.85
CA ALA A 116 -41.36 31.96 67.50
C ALA A 116 -41.15 31.81 69.03
N LYS A 117 -39.99 31.35 69.50
CA LYS A 117 -39.62 31.29 70.91
C LYS A 117 -39.56 32.66 71.55
N GLN A 118 -38.89 33.64 70.87
CA GLN A 118 -38.80 35.01 71.39
C GLN A 118 -40.16 35.69 71.50
N ASP A 119 -41.01 35.54 70.50
CA ASP A 119 -42.37 36.06 70.52
C ASP A 119 -43.20 35.43 71.68
N ALA A 120 -43.07 34.13 71.87
CA ALA A 120 -43.69 33.40 72.92
C ALA A 120 -43.25 33.87 74.32
N VAL A 121 -41.96 34.19 74.50
CA VAL A 121 -41.42 34.77 75.69
C VAL A 121 -42.03 36.17 75.98
N LYS A 122 -42.03 37.03 74.90
CA LYS A 122 -42.60 38.37 74.99
C LYS A 122 -44.09 38.38 75.41
N ARG A 123 -44.85 37.34 75.03
CA ARG A 123 -46.26 37.18 75.33
C ARG A 123 -46.54 36.38 76.60
N GLY A 124 -45.51 35.95 77.30
CA GLY A 124 -45.67 35.13 78.50
C GLY A 124 -46.16 33.68 78.25
N LEU A 125 -46.06 33.17 76.99
CA LEU A 125 -46.52 31.90 76.51
C LEU A 125 -45.38 30.86 76.36
N ALA A 126 -44.21 31.11 76.88
CA ALA A 126 -43.00 30.29 76.67
C ALA A 126 -43.21 28.79 77.08
N ARG A 127 -44.12 28.47 77.95
CA ARG A 127 -44.44 27.09 78.40
C ARG A 127 -45.79 26.59 77.85
N SER A 128 -46.36 27.26 76.89
CA SER A 128 -47.66 26.92 76.34
C SER A 128 -47.50 25.72 75.35
N SER A 129 -48.46 24.77 75.44
CA SER A 129 -48.56 23.67 74.47
C SER A 129 -48.72 24.15 73.04
N ILE A 130 -49.27 25.34 72.81
CA ILE A 130 -49.41 25.97 71.49
C ILE A 130 -48.04 26.24 70.91
N VAL A 131 -47.12 26.76 71.72
CA VAL A 131 -45.72 27.06 71.23
C VAL A 131 -44.96 25.76 70.89
N ILE A 132 -45.14 24.74 71.75
CA ILE A 132 -44.54 23.42 71.48
C ILE A 132 -45.08 22.87 70.15
N ASN A 133 -46.36 22.90 69.90
CA ASN A 133 -46.99 22.43 68.69
C ASN A 133 -46.48 23.23 67.46
N VAL A 134 -46.25 24.54 67.53
CA VAL A 134 -45.71 25.37 66.47
C VAL A 134 -44.25 25.01 66.18
N LEU A 135 -43.42 24.79 67.23
CA LEU A 135 -42.03 24.37 67.03
C LEU A 135 -41.91 22.98 66.42
N ASP A 136 -42.81 22.05 66.84
CA ASP A 136 -42.89 20.71 66.25
C ASP A 136 -43.34 20.76 64.80
N ALA A 137 -44.30 21.64 64.45
CA ALA A 137 -44.69 21.84 63.05
C ALA A 137 -43.53 22.40 62.19
N PHE A 138 -42.75 23.35 62.72
CA PHE A 138 -41.54 23.80 62.01
C PHE A 138 -40.50 22.71 61.88
N ASN A 139 -40.29 21.85 62.83
CA ASN A 139 -39.42 20.69 62.73
C ASN A 139 -39.91 19.75 61.65
N GLN A 140 -41.19 19.43 61.62
CA GLN A 140 -41.76 18.51 60.63
C GLN A 140 -41.60 19.11 59.18
N ASN A 141 -42.02 20.37 59.05
CA ASN A 141 -41.88 21.05 57.74
C ASN A 141 -40.40 21.12 57.25
N MET A 142 -39.45 21.36 58.17
CA MET A 142 -38.04 21.32 57.84
C MET A 142 -37.61 19.93 57.38
N ILE A 143 -38.03 18.88 58.04
CA ILE A 143 -37.71 17.50 57.66
C ILE A 143 -38.31 17.17 56.28
N ASP A 144 -39.59 17.54 56.09
CA ASP A 144 -40.28 17.28 54.80
C ASP A 144 -39.62 18.00 53.64
N GLU A 145 -39.21 19.27 53.84
CA GLU A 145 -38.52 20.05 52.81
C GLU A 145 -37.10 19.53 52.55
N TYR A 146 -36.39 19.18 53.61
CA TYR A 146 -35.07 18.53 53.52
C TYR A 146 -35.14 17.22 52.74
N ASN A 147 -36.15 16.37 53.05
CA ASN A 147 -36.36 15.09 52.35
C ASN A 147 -36.69 15.31 50.87
N LYS A 148 -37.54 16.28 50.56
CA LYS A 148 -37.87 16.66 49.16
C LYS A 148 -36.63 17.10 48.40
N ILE A 149 -35.80 17.96 48.97
CA ILE A 149 -34.53 18.37 48.36
C ILE A 149 -33.63 17.14 48.11
N ASN A 150 -33.56 16.24 49.09
CA ASN A 150 -32.75 15.02 48.98
C ASN A 150 -33.21 14.09 47.85
N GLU A 151 -34.54 13.92 47.71
CA GLU A 151 -35.14 13.12 46.63
C GLU A 151 -34.85 13.75 45.25
N GLU A 152 -35.01 15.08 45.12
CA GLU A 152 -34.72 15.80 43.86
C GLU A 152 -33.24 15.65 43.44
N ILE A 153 -32.32 15.81 44.40
CA ILE A 153 -30.88 15.66 44.17
C ILE A 153 -30.54 14.22 43.76
N SER A 154 -31.07 13.26 44.53
CA SER A 154 -30.83 11.83 44.29
C SER A 154 -31.33 11.42 42.90
N SER A 155 -32.52 11.85 42.52
CA SER A 155 -33.08 11.60 41.20
C SER A 155 -32.24 12.22 40.08
N LYS A 156 -31.77 13.47 40.27
CA LYS A 156 -30.92 14.15 39.31
C LYS A 156 -29.54 13.47 39.13
N ILE A 157 -28.93 13.07 40.25
CA ILE A 157 -27.66 12.33 40.26
C ILE A 157 -27.82 10.96 39.57
N GLN A 158 -28.90 10.25 39.85
CA GLN A 158 -29.19 8.98 39.21
C GLN A 158 -29.34 9.12 37.68
N ASN A 159 -30.05 10.17 37.24
CA ASN A 159 -30.17 10.46 35.79
C ASN A 159 -28.80 10.74 35.14
N LEU A 160 -27.97 11.59 35.78
CA LEU A 160 -26.61 11.89 35.28
C LEU A 160 -25.73 10.64 35.27
N THR A 161 -25.86 9.76 36.26
CA THR A 161 -25.13 8.48 36.34
C THR A 161 -25.57 7.54 35.22
N THR A 162 -26.85 7.49 34.91
CA THR A 162 -27.39 6.71 33.80
C THR A 162 -26.85 7.25 32.46
N GLN A 163 -26.83 8.58 32.28
CA GLN A 163 -26.24 9.20 31.09
C GLN A 163 -24.75 8.85 30.93
N LYS A 164 -24.01 8.77 32.04
CA LYS A 164 -22.59 8.36 32.05
C LYS A 164 -22.41 6.92 31.58
N THR A 165 -23.30 6.02 32.02
CA THR A 165 -23.28 4.61 31.56
C THR A 165 -23.59 4.50 30.07
N LEU A 166 -24.61 5.21 29.59
CA LEU A 166 -24.95 5.27 28.15
C LEU A 166 -23.81 5.86 27.30
N LEU A 167 -23.07 6.81 27.87
CA LEU A 167 -21.91 7.40 27.20
C LEU A 167 -20.77 6.37 27.01
N ASP A 168 -20.54 5.50 28.02
CA ASP A 168 -19.55 4.42 27.91
C ASP A 168 -19.96 3.40 26.83
N GLU A 169 -21.24 3.05 26.72
CA GLU A 169 -21.79 2.20 25.66
C GLU A 169 -21.63 2.86 24.27
N GLN A 170 -21.93 4.15 24.16
CA GLN A 170 -21.77 4.91 22.91
C GLN A 170 -20.31 4.98 22.47
N LYS A 171 -19.36 5.16 23.43
CA LYS A 171 -17.93 5.11 23.14
C LYS A 171 -17.54 3.76 22.52
N GLN A 172 -17.99 2.67 23.13
CA GLN A 172 -17.67 1.32 22.63
C GLN A 172 -18.23 1.11 21.22
N ASN A 173 -19.46 1.54 20.97
CA ASN A 173 -20.07 1.47 19.64
C ASN A 173 -19.31 2.32 18.59
N ALA A 174 -18.84 3.50 19.00
CA ALA A 174 -18.04 4.37 18.11
C ALA A 174 -16.69 3.71 17.76
N LEU A 175 -16.00 3.11 18.74
CA LEU A 175 -14.77 2.38 18.52
C LEU A 175 -14.99 1.16 17.60
N ASN A 176 -16.03 0.38 17.82
CA ASN A 176 -16.37 -0.77 16.98
C ASN A 176 -16.66 -0.33 15.52
N SER A 177 -17.40 0.77 15.36
CA SER A 177 -17.68 1.33 14.03
C SER A 177 -16.42 1.84 13.33
N PHE A 178 -15.51 2.43 14.09
CA PHE A 178 -14.21 2.87 13.59
C PHE A 178 -13.35 1.66 13.17
N ASP A 179 -13.30 0.59 13.96
CA ASP A 179 -12.56 -0.63 13.62
C ASP A 179 -13.05 -1.27 12.31
N ILE A 180 -14.37 -1.29 12.08
CA ILE A 180 -14.95 -1.76 10.81
C ILE A 180 -14.50 -0.85 9.65
N SER A 181 -14.55 0.46 9.85
CA SER A 181 -14.10 1.44 8.83
C SER A 181 -12.62 1.32 8.54
N TYR A 182 -11.81 1.10 9.56
CA TYR A 182 -10.38 0.87 9.44
C TYR A 182 -10.09 -0.44 8.68
N ALA A 183 -10.80 -1.52 9.01
CA ALA A 183 -10.65 -2.81 8.33
C ALA A 183 -10.97 -2.71 6.83
N LEU A 184 -12.01 -1.97 6.45
CA LEU A 184 -12.34 -1.69 5.05
C LEU A 184 -11.23 -0.88 4.35
N LYS A 185 -10.72 0.18 4.99
CA LYS A 185 -9.60 0.95 4.43
C LYS A 185 -8.34 0.13 4.28
N LEU A 186 -8.07 -0.76 5.25
CA LEU A 186 -6.93 -1.67 5.21
C LEU A 186 -7.05 -2.65 4.03
N SER A 187 -8.23 -3.25 3.84
CA SER A 187 -8.49 -4.13 2.68
C SER A 187 -8.26 -3.39 1.37
N ASN A 188 -8.86 -2.21 1.20
CA ASN A 188 -8.69 -1.42 -0.02
C ASN A 188 -7.21 -1.04 -0.26
N LYS A 189 -6.45 -0.78 0.81
CA LYS A 189 -5.02 -0.46 0.68
C LYS A 189 -4.18 -1.67 0.28
N ILE A 190 -4.53 -2.85 0.79
CA ILE A 190 -3.92 -4.12 0.37
C ILE A 190 -4.19 -4.37 -1.12
N ASP A 191 -5.44 -4.16 -1.57
CA ASP A 191 -5.82 -4.33 -2.98
C ASP A 191 -5.05 -3.35 -3.88
N GLU A 192 -4.92 -2.07 -3.48
CA GLU A 192 -4.13 -1.07 -4.21
C GLU A 192 -2.65 -1.47 -4.36
N ILE A 193 -2.05 -2.01 -3.30
CA ILE A 193 -0.65 -2.49 -3.32
C ILE A 193 -0.53 -3.70 -4.25
N ASN A 194 -1.46 -4.65 -4.18
CA ASN A 194 -1.49 -5.83 -5.04
C ASN A 194 -1.63 -5.46 -6.51
N GLU A 195 -2.49 -4.50 -6.84
CA GLU A 195 -2.66 -3.99 -8.20
C GLU A 195 -1.36 -3.39 -8.74
N LYS A 196 -0.70 -2.53 -7.94
CA LYS A 196 0.61 -1.95 -8.31
C LYS A 196 1.69 -3.02 -8.53
N LEU A 197 1.74 -4.04 -7.67
CA LEU A 197 2.69 -5.14 -7.83
C LEU A 197 2.39 -5.94 -9.10
N SER A 198 1.12 -6.20 -9.39
CA SER A 198 0.70 -6.88 -10.63
C SER A 198 1.10 -6.08 -11.87
N GLU A 199 0.88 -4.76 -11.89
CA GLU A 199 1.33 -3.89 -12.99
C GLU A 199 2.85 -3.92 -13.18
N GLN A 200 3.61 -3.88 -12.09
CA GLN A 200 5.07 -3.95 -12.15
C GLN A 200 5.55 -5.30 -12.70
N GLN A 201 4.92 -6.38 -12.26
CA GLN A 201 5.20 -7.72 -12.77
C GLN A 201 4.91 -7.83 -14.27
N GLN A 202 3.77 -7.28 -14.71
CA GLN A 202 3.39 -7.25 -16.12
C GLN A 202 4.44 -6.52 -16.98
N LYS A 203 4.90 -5.36 -16.51
CA LYS A 203 5.96 -4.59 -17.20
C LYS A 203 7.27 -5.37 -17.33
N VAL A 204 7.63 -6.16 -16.31
CA VAL A 204 8.81 -7.04 -16.37
C VAL A 204 8.60 -8.17 -17.39
N ILE A 205 7.41 -8.77 -17.41
CA ILE A 205 7.06 -9.81 -18.37
C ILE A 205 7.12 -9.26 -19.80
N GLU A 206 6.48 -8.11 -20.06
CA GLU A 206 6.49 -7.45 -21.37
C GLU A 206 7.91 -7.13 -21.83
N TYR A 207 8.74 -6.58 -20.93
CA TYR A 207 10.15 -6.33 -21.23
C TYR A 207 10.89 -7.62 -21.62
N ASN A 208 10.73 -8.69 -20.85
CA ASN A 208 11.41 -9.97 -21.11
C ASN A 208 10.91 -10.63 -22.40
N ASN A 209 9.63 -10.45 -22.73
CA ASN A 209 9.07 -10.91 -24.01
C ASN A 209 9.68 -10.16 -25.20
N GLN A 210 9.83 -8.83 -25.09
CA GLN A 210 10.52 -8.03 -26.12
C GLN A 210 11.99 -8.45 -26.29
N ILE A 211 12.67 -8.79 -25.20
CA ILE A 211 14.03 -9.35 -25.24
C ILE A 211 14.03 -10.68 -26.00
N ALA A 212 13.12 -11.60 -25.66
CA ALA A 212 13.01 -12.90 -26.31
C ALA A 212 12.69 -12.77 -27.83
N GLU A 213 11.84 -11.80 -28.19
CA GLU A 213 11.55 -11.50 -29.60
C GLU A 213 12.79 -10.99 -30.34
N LYS A 214 13.54 -10.05 -29.74
CA LYS A 214 14.79 -9.55 -30.34
C LYS A 214 15.82 -10.65 -30.52
N GLU A 215 16.00 -11.52 -29.51
CA GLU A 215 16.88 -12.68 -29.60
C GLU A 215 16.45 -13.63 -30.73
N ALA A 216 15.13 -13.91 -30.83
CA ALA A 216 14.58 -14.76 -31.89
C ALA A 216 14.73 -14.15 -33.29
N GLU A 217 14.52 -12.83 -33.45
CA GLU A 217 14.73 -12.11 -34.71
C GLU A 217 16.20 -12.13 -35.11
N TYR A 218 17.10 -11.88 -34.15
CA TYR A 218 18.53 -11.97 -34.40
C TYR A 218 18.92 -13.35 -34.92
N LYS A 219 18.43 -14.39 -34.26
CA LYS A 219 18.64 -15.78 -34.62
C LYS A 219 18.10 -16.09 -36.01
N SER A 220 16.91 -15.64 -36.35
CA SER A 220 16.32 -15.79 -37.70
C SER A 220 17.19 -15.11 -38.76
N LYS A 221 17.64 -13.88 -38.51
CA LYS A 221 18.54 -13.14 -39.43
C LYS A 221 19.87 -13.86 -39.65
N GLN A 222 20.44 -14.45 -38.58
CA GLN A 222 21.69 -15.24 -38.70
C GLN A 222 21.49 -16.46 -39.61
N THR A 223 20.34 -17.08 -39.52
CA THR A 223 19.98 -18.25 -40.36
C THR A 223 19.83 -17.89 -41.85
N ASP A 224 19.07 -16.82 -42.13
CA ASP A 224 18.87 -16.37 -43.52
C ASP A 224 20.20 -16.08 -44.19
N LYS A 225 21.15 -15.58 -43.40
CA LYS A 225 22.50 -15.29 -43.89
C LYS A 225 23.33 -16.52 -44.09
N ALA A 226 23.24 -17.52 -43.21
CA ALA A 226 23.94 -18.77 -43.47
C ALA A 226 23.42 -19.46 -44.71
N LEU A 227 22.09 -19.44 -44.91
CA LEU A 227 21.51 -19.94 -46.14
C LEU A 227 22.01 -19.18 -47.38
N THR A 228 22.13 -17.84 -47.25
CA THR A 228 22.67 -17.02 -48.31
C THR A 228 24.15 -17.30 -48.55
N TYR A 229 24.92 -17.47 -47.47
CA TYR A 229 26.34 -17.83 -47.50
C TYR A 229 26.54 -19.26 -48.05
N ALA A 230 25.72 -20.21 -47.63
CA ALA A 230 25.73 -21.58 -48.12
C ALA A 230 25.40 -21.64 -49.64
N LYS A 231 24.39 -20.88 -50.08
CA LYS A 231 24.06 -20.76 -51.54
C LYS A 231 25.22 -20.13 -52.30
N TYR A 232 25.88 -19.11 -51.73
CA TYR A 232 27.02 -18.46 -52.31
C TYR A 232 28.20 -19.44 -52.44
N ILE A 233 28.53 -20.21 -51.40
CA ILE A 233 29.57 -21.24 -51.42
C ILE A 233 29.20 -22.37 -52.37
N GLN A 234 27.95 -22.76 -52.44
CA GLN A 234 27.48 -23.78 -53.37
C GLN A 234 27.63 -23.30 -54.83
N SER A 235 27.44 -22.00 -55.09
CA SER A 235 27.54 -21.43 -56.44
C SER A 235 28.98 -21.18 -56.91
N TYR A 236 29.85 -20.79 -55.97
CA TYR A 236 31.22 -20.36 -56.31
C TYR A 236 32.34 -21.21 -55.68
N GLY A 237 31.98 -22.17 -54.83
CA GLY A 237 32.93 -22.99 -54.08
C GLY A 237 33.71 -22.23 -52.98
N LYS A 238 34.48 -22.96 -52.16
CA LYS A 238 35.31 -22.36 -51.10
C LYS A 238 36.30 -21.32 -51.63
N ASP A 239 36.80 -21.52 -52.80
CA ASP A 239 37.78 -20.65 -53.45
C ASP A 239 37.16 -19.37 -54.01
N GLY A 240 35.83 -19.30 -54.18
CA GLY A 240 35.13 -18.12 -54.66
C GLY A 240 35.16 -16.92 -53.70
N ILE A 241 35.24 -17.15 -52.40
CA ILE A 241 35.36 -16.09 -51.38
C ILE A 241 36.77 -15.48 -51.41
N ASN A 242 37.79 -16.31 -51.67
CA ASN A 242 39.16 -15.84 -51.78
C ASN A 242 39.44 -15.03 -53.06
N VAL A 243 38.53 -15.13 -54.04
CA VAL A 243 38.61 -14.36 -55.29
C VAL A 243 38.01 -12.95 -55.17
N LEU A 244 37.18 -12.66 -54.13
CA LEU A 244 36.62 -11.35 -53.90
C LEU A 244 37.71 -10.33 -53.52
N LYS A 245 37.65 -9.17 -54.17
CA LYS A 245 38.51 -8.03 -53.82
C LYS A 245 38.12 -7.50 -52.42
N GLN A 246 39.07 -6.87 -51.75
CA GLN A 246 38.87 -6.33 -50.40
C GLN A 246 37.69 -5.33 -50.31
N ASP A 247 37.45 -4.54 -51.36
CA ASP A 247 36.34 -3.60 -51.43
C ASP A 247 34.99 -4.32 -51.58
N GLU A 248 34.95 -5.46 -52.26
CA GLU A 248 33.74 -6.30 -52.39
C GLU A 248 33.43 -7.00 -51.07
N LYS A 249 34.47 -7.51 -50.39
CA LYS A 249 34.33 -8.07 -49.02
C LYS A 249 33.81 -7.02 -48.03
N PHE A 250 34.35 -5.80 -48.08
CA PHE A 250 33.88 -4.68 -47.23
C PHE A 250 32.43 -4.32 -47.52
N THR A 251 32.04 -4.21 -48.79
CA THR A 251 30.66 -3.89 -49.19
C THR A 251 29.67 -4.95 -48.72
N LEU A 252 30.01 -6.22 -48.85
CA LEU A 252 29.21 -7.33 -48.37
C LEU A 252 29.05 -7.28 -46.82
N ALA A 253 30.15 -7.09 -46.10
CA ALA A 253 30.12 -6.96 -44.65
C ALA A 253 29.32 -5.74 -44.17
N LYS A 254 29.47 -4.60 -44.85
CA LYS A 254 28.71 -3.37 -44.56
C LYS A 254 27.21 -3.58 -44.76
N ASN A 255 26.80 -4.11 -45.91
CA ASN A 255 25.39 -4.37 -46.21
C ASN A 255 24.78 -5.37 -45.21
N TYR A 256 25.59 -6.30 -44.76
CA TYR A 256 25.22 -7.26 -43.74
C TYR A 256 24.92 -6.57 -42.41
N LEU A 257 25.86 -5.80 -41.87
CA LEU A 257 25.75 -5.13 -40.59
C LEU A 257 24.80 -3.93 -40.62
N ASP A 258 24.50 -3.38 -41.80
CA ASP A 258 23.55 -2.31 -42.00
C ASP A 258 22.09 -2.75 -41.76
N GLY A 259 21.79 -4.01 -42.04
CA GLY A 259 20.49 -4.62 -41.74
C GLY A 259 20.24 -4.97 -40.29
N LEU A 260 21.21 -4.72 -39.35
CA LEU A 260 21.13 -4.99 -37.94
C LEU A 260 20.95 -3.71 -37.12
N THR A 261 20.44 -3.83 -35.90
CA THR A 261 20.52 -2.73 -34.94
C THR A 261 21.96 -2.42 -34.57
N LYS A 262 22.25 -1.26 -33.99
CA LYS A 262 23.60 -0.87 -33.58
C LYS A 262 24.23 -1.89 -32.64
N GLU A 263 23.50 -2.31 -31.63
CA GLU A 263 23.96 -3.28 -30.64
C GLU A 263 24.25 -4.65 -31.24
N GLU A 264 23.35 -5.13 -32.10
CA GLU A 264 23.51 -6.40 -32.82
C GLU A 264 24.74 -6.35 -33.76
N ALA A 265 24.92 -5.24 -34.47
CA ALA A 265 26.00 -5.08 -35.41
C ALA A 265 27.38 -4.99 -34.73
N LEU A 266 27.46 -4.31 -33.55
CA LEU A 266 28.68 -4.28 -32.75
C LEU A 266 29.00 -5.65 -32.17
N SER A 267 28.00 -6.34 -31.62
CA SER A 267 28.17 -7.69 -31.10
C SER A 267 28.67 -8.66 -32.16
N GLU A 268 28.07 -8.59 -33.36
CA GLU A 268 28.47 -9.43 -34.49
C GLU A 268 29.90 -9.13 -34.95
N LEU A 269 30.23 -7.84 -35.08
CA LEU A 269 31.56 -7.43 -35.51
C LEU A 269 32.67 -7.84 -34.53
N GLU A 270 32.43 -7.75 -33.23
CA GLU A 270 33.42 -8.05 -32.18
C GLU A 270 33.60 -9.55 -31.93
N ASN A 271 32.50 -10.30 -32.01
CA ASN A 271 32.51 -11.74 -31.70
C ASN A 271 32.84 -12.61 -32.90
N ASN A 272 32.58 -12.15 -34.11
CA ASN A 272 32.86 -12.91 -35.33
C ASN A 272 34.25 -12.61 -35.89
N LYS A 273 35.22 -13.47 -35.53
CA LYS A 273 36.62 -13.34 -35.97
C LYS A 273 36.83 -13.37 -37.48
N VAL A 274 35.83 -13.84 -38.25
CA VAL A 274 35.88 -13.88 -39.70
C VAL A 274 35.94 -12.47 -40.27
N PHE A 275 35.24 -11.47 -39.67
CA PHE A 275 35.33 -10.09 -40.13
C PHE A 275 36.76 -9.54 -40.01
N ALA A 276 37.43 -9.80 -38.91
CA ALA A 276 38.81 -9.33 -38.69
C ALA A 276 39.80 -9.98 -39.65
N SER A 277 39.65 -11.29 -39.92
CA SER A 277 40.53 -12.05 -40.79
C SER A 277 40.33 -11.72 -42.27
N GLU A 278 39.07 -11.56 -42.70
CA GLU A 278 38.75 -11.39 -44.13
C GLU A 278 38.84 -9.92 -44.60
N LEU A 279 38.50 -8.96 -43.71
CA LEU A 279 38.51 -7.54 -44.05
C LEU A 279 39.87 -6.86 -43.84
N GLY A 280 40.72 -7.42 -43.03
CA GLY A 280 41.96 -6.80 -42.60
C GLY A 280 41.73 -5.57 -41.67
N PRO A 281 42.78 -5.08 -40.98
CA PRO A 281 42.65 -4.08 -39.93
C PRO A 281 42.00 -2.75 -40.36
N SER A 282 42.32 -2.28 -41.58
CA SER A 282 41.81 -1.00 -42.08
C SER A 282 40.32 -1.03 -42.35
N ASN A 283 39.84 -2.05 -43.05
CA ASN A 283 38.40 -2.18 -43.38
C ASN A 283 37.57 -2.56 -42.14
N TYR A 284 38.12 -3.34 -41.22
CA TYR A 284 37.50 -3.65 -39.97
C TYR A 284 37.27 -2.36 -39.13
N THR A 285 38.25 -1.49 -39.02
CA THR A 285 38.13 -0.21 -38.30
C THR A 285 37.12 0.70 -38.97
N LYS A 286 37.13 0.81 -40.31
CA LYS A 286 36.11 1.58 -41.04
C LYS A 286 34.69 1.07 -40.78
N LEU A 287 34.52 -0.24 -40.72
CA LEU A 287 33.24 -0.88 -40.48
C LEU A 287 32.75 -0.63 -39.04
N LYS A 288 33.67 -0.69 -38.06
CA LYS A 288 33.38 -0.35 -36.67
C LYS A 288 32.90 1.10 -36.52
N VAL A 289 33.62 2.05 -37.11
CA VAL A 289 33.21 3.47 -37.10
C VAL A 289 31.86 3.68 -37.79
N PHE A 290 31.57 2.97 -38.87
CA PHE A 290 30.27 3.04 -39.53
C PHE A 290 29.13 2.59 -38.60
N ILE A 291 29.34 1.51 -37.86
CA ILE A 291 28.32 0.98 -36.92
C ILE A 291 28.15 1.90 -35.70
N GLU A 292 29.26 2.42 -35.14
CA GLU A 292 29.23 3.35 -34.02
C GLU A 292 28.48 4.65 -34.36
N GLY A 293 28.43 5.03 -35.61
CA GLY A 293 27.71 6.20 -36.14
C GLY A 293 26.22 5.97 -36.41
N LYS A 294 25.71 4.73 -36.34
CA LYS A 294 24.28 4.42 -36.38
C LYS A 294 23.63 4.82 -35.03
#